data_190a4b74bd4db7bf050e9a68e810541c
#
_entry.id   190a4b74bd4db7bf050e9a68e810541c
#
_cell.length_a   1.000
_cell.length_b   1.000
_cell.length_c   1.000
_cell.angle_alpha   90.00
_cell.angle_beta   90.00
_cell.angle_gamma   90.00
#
_symmetry.space_group_name_H-M   'P 1'
#
loop_
_entity.id
_entity.type
_entity.pdbx_description
1 polymer ?
#
loop_
_entity_poly.entity_id
_entity_poly.type
_entity_poly.pdbx_seq_one_letter_code
_entity_poly.pdbx_strand_id
1 'polypeptide(L)'
;MSIHASPRALRASSWWRPVAARLDRFAGGVFILPAVLVILAFSIFPLLTSLYVSLSRLGFSEGGVQLKFVGFANYAKLLFGIDRPHFLGVSGPLTPIGIAVLVAIYGLFAFLLYRYARGPNLTVGGLVGRVLATAIAGTLVWLVVNTILSSGRPGTLVVTLVYVAVDVSVQYLLGLGLALLVVQHLPGRRFFRVVFLLPMMITPVGVAYLFRMLVDTSKGPLYPLWAHFGLTDISWVTNPWGARLAVMVGDIWQWTPFIFIVLLAAIETLPHELVEAAVVDGANRLQVFWRITFPQILPATVTVVLIRIIEGFKIVDLPNVLTNGGPGTATESLTLHAYTIWRALDIGGSAAVAYMLLIVVTFVGISYVNLLRPRAAAA
;
A
#
# COMPACT_ATOMS: atom_id res chain seq x y z
N MET A 1 -0.05 63.62 -43.44
CA MET A 1 0.38 62.62 -44.42
C MET A 1 0.58 61.30 -43.67
N SER A 2 -0.49 60.53 -43.51
CA SER A 2 -0.54 59.30 -42.73
C SER A 2 -0.51 58.12 -43.69
N ILE A 3 0.55 57.35 -43.66
CA ILE A 3 0.73 56.16 -44.47
C ILE A 3 0.09 54.99 -43.71
N HIS A 4 -1.13 54.60 -44.10
CA HIS A 4 -1.73 53.34 -43.69
C HIS A 4 -1.06 52.17 -44.45
N ALA A 5 -0.17 51.46 -43.80
CA ALA A 5 0.30 50.17 -44.28
C ALA A 5 -0.71 49.07 -43.87
N SER A 6 -1.46 48.55 -44.83
CA SER A 6 -2.33 47.38 -44.63
C SER A 6 -1.47 46.11 -44.40
N PRO A 7 -1.77 45.28 -43.39
CA PRO A 7 -1.10 43.98 -43.26
C PRO A 7 -1.69 43.05 -44.33
N ARG A 8 -0.90 42.77 -45.38
CA ARG A 8 -1.11 41.64 -46.28
C ARG A 8 -1.00 40.35 -45.44
N ALA A 9 -2.11 39.88 -44.98
CA ALA A 9 -2.19 38.52 -44.43
C ALA A 9 -1.74 37.54 -45.53
N LEU A 10 -0.56 36.94 -45.34
CA LEU A 10 -0.08 35.80 -46.12
C LEU A 10 -1.15 34.69 -45.97
N ARG A 11 -2.03 34.56 -46.98
CA ARG A 11 -2.91 33.39 -47.13
C ARG A 11 -1.97 32.19 -47.37
N ALA A 12 -1.50 31.56 -46.29
CA ALA A 12 -0.89 30.25 -46.39
C ALA A 12 -1.89 29.31 -47.05
N SER A 13 -1.53 28.80 -48.24
CA SER A 13 -2.37 28.01 -49.13
C SER A 13 -3.08 26.88 -48.36
N SER A 14 -4.37 26.80 -48.50
CA SER A 14 -5.27 25.89 -47.74
C SER A 14 -4.95 24.38 -47.92
N TRP A 15 -4.15 24.03 -48.88
CA TRP A 15 -3.79 22.65 -49.18
C TRP A 15 -2.74 22.06 -48.22
N TRP A 16 -1.93 22.88 -47.51
CA TRP A 16 -0.97 22.41 -46.53
C TRP A 16 -1.60 22.05 -45.19
N ARG A 17 -2.74 22.59 -44.83
CA ARG A 17 -3.40 22.35 -43.55
C ARG A 17 -3.73 20.88 -43.27
N PRO A 18 -4.32 20.10 -44.23
CA PRO A 18 -4.61 18.69 -44.00
C PRO A 18 -3.32 17.84 -43.96
N VAL A 19 -2.26 18.24 -44.67
CA VAL A 19 -0.97 17.55 -44.65
C VAL A 19 -0.25 17.83 -43.31
N ALA A 20 -0.20 19.10 -42.87
CA ALA A 20 0.36 19.46 -41.59
C ALA A 20 -0.35 18.75 -40.43
N ALA A 21 -1.68 18.70 -40.41
CA ALA A 21 -2.45 18.01 -39.39
C ALA A 21 -2.27 16.46 -39.39
N ARG A 22 -1.93 15.88 -40.55
CA ARG A 22 -1.55 14.46 -40.66
C ARG A 22 -0.12 14.25 -40.17
N LEU A 23 0.80 15.13 -40.54
CA LEU A 23 2.19 15.09 -40.10
C LEU A 23 2.30 15.31 -38.59
N ASP A 24 1.52 16.22 -38.01
CA ASP A 24 1.49 16.45 -36.55
C ASP A 24 0.96 15.24 -35.80
N ARG A 25 -0.10 14.58 -36.29
CA ARG A 25 -0.59 13.34 -35.71
C ARG A 25 0.40 12.19 -35.85
N PHE A 26 1.08 12.09 -36.98
CA PHE A 26 2.08 11.07 -37.23
C PHE A 26 3.35 11.33 -36.41
N ALA A 27 3.79 12.58 -36.34
CA ALA A 27 4.92 13.00 -35.50
C ALA A 27 4.64 12.73 -34.02
N GLY A 28 3.47 13.09 -33.52
CA GLY A 28 3.06 12.77 -32.14
C GLY A 28 3.12 11.26 -31.82
N GLY A 29 2.66 10.41 -32.74
CA GLY A 29 2.76 8.96 -32.62
C GLY A 29 4.19 8.43 -32.62
N VAL A 30 5.03 8.95 -33.52
CA VAL A 30 6.45 8.56 -33.63
C VAL A 30 7.25 8.99 -32.40
N PHE A 31 6.99 10.17 -31.82
CA PHE A 31 7.66 10.63 -30.61
C PHE A 31 7.28 9.80 -29.37
N ILE A 32 6.05 9.28 -29.31
CA ILE A 32 5.60 8.43 -28.18
C ILE A 32 6.08 6.98 -28.37
N LEU A 33 6.33 6.52 -29.60
CA LEU A 33 6.68 5.13 -29.93
C LEU A 33 7.85 4.58 -29.11
N PRO A 34 8.99 5.29 -28.92
CA PRO A 34 10.10 4.78 -28.09
C PRO A 34 9.68 4.50 -26.64
N ALA A 35 8.90 5.41 -26.04
CA ALA A 35 8.39 5.22 -24.68
C ALA A 35 7.42 4.02 -24.58
N VAL A 36 6.53 3.87 -25.57
CA VAL A 36 5.61 2.73 -25.66
C VAL A 36 6.37 1.43 -25.83
N LEU A 37 7.40 1.39 -26.69
CA LEU A 37 8.22 0.19 -26.88
C LEU A 37 8.97 -0.21 -25.60
N VAL A 38 9.51 0.75 -24.87
CA VAL A 38 10.15 0.51 -23.56
C VAL A 38 9.13 -0.08 -22.57
N ILE A 39 7.95 0.50 -22.46
CA ILE A 39 6.88 -0.02 -21.56
C ILE A 39 6.45 -1.43 -21.98
N LEU A 40 6.27 -1.67 -23.29
CA LEU A 40 5.90 -3.00 -23.78
C LEU A 40 6.99 -4.04 -23.48
N ALA A 41 8.26 -3.71 -23.73
CA ALA A 41 9.38 -4.64 -23.53
C ALA A 41 9.68 -4.90 -22.05
N PHE A 42 9.67 -3.88 -21.19
CA PHE A 42 10.14 -3.99 -19.80
C PHE A 42 9.03 -4.07 -18.75
N SER A 43 7.78 -3.75 -19.10
CA SER A 43 6.65 -3.85 -18.16
C SER A 43 5.63 -4.88 -18.63
N ILE A 44 5.11 -4.75 -19.85
CA ILE A 44 4.00 -5.61 -20.30
C ILE A 44 4.48 -7.02 -20.64
N PHE A 45 5.60 -7.16 -21.37
CA PHE A 45 6.13 -8.48 -21.74
C PHE A 45 6.51 -9.33 -20.52
N PRO A 46 7.27 -8.85 -19.51
CA PRO A 46 7.53 -9.62 -18.30
C PRO A 46 6.26 -9.95 -17.51
N LEU A 47 5.28 -9.04 -17.49
CA LEU A 47 4.00 -9.29 -16.86
C LEU A 47 3.27 -10.47 -17.54
N LEU A 48 3.13 -10.45 -18.84
CA LEU A 48 2.47 -11.55 -19.59
C LEU A 48 3.24 -12.87 -19.47
N THR A 49 4.56 -12.81 -19.51
CA THR A 49 5.42 -13.99 -19.35
C THR A 49 5.27 -14.59 -17.94
N SER A 50 5.29 -13.75 -16.90
CA SER A 50 5.09 -14.24 -15.54
C SER A 50 3.67 -14.77 -15.30
N LEU A 51 2.65 -14.25 -16.02
CA LEU A 51 1.30 -14.83 -16.02
C LEU A 51 1.32 -16.25 -16.59
N TYR A 52 1.97 -16.47 -17.73
CA TYR A 52 2.12 -17.80 -18.29
C TYR A 52 2.86 -18.74 -17.34
N VAL A 53 3.92 -18.26 -16.71
CA VAL A 53 4.69 -19.01 -15.69
C VAL A 53 3.82 -19.38 -14.47
N SER A 54 2.94 -18.48 -14.01
CA SER A 54 2.02 -18.76 -12.91
C SER A 54 1.02 -19.88 -13.18
N LEU A 55 0.70 -20.09 -14.48
CA LEU A 55 -0.16 -21.16 -14.98
C LEU A 55 0.62 -22.42 -15.39
N SER A 56 1.93 -22.43 -15.15
CA SER A 56 2.84 -23.51 -15.53
C SER A 56 3.55 -24.08 -14.30
N ARG A 57 4.12 -25.27 -14.45
CA ARG A 57 5.01 -25.90 -13.46
C ARG A 57 6.36 -26.17 -14.09
N LEU A 58 7.42 -25.84 -13.38
CA LEU A 58 8.77 -26.18 -13.76
C LEU A 58 8.98 -27.68 -13.53
N GLY A 59 9.41 -28.40 -14.54
CA GLY A 59 9.85 -29.80 -14.47
C GLY A 59 11.28 -29.92 -14.94
N PHE A 60 12.01 -30.88 -14.38
CA PHE A 60 13.34 -31.28 -14.84
C PHE A 60 13.20 -32.58 -15.62
N SER A 61 13.71 -32.62 -16.83
CA SER A 61 13.76 -33.80 -17.69
C SER A 61 15.17 -34.00 -18.22
N GLU A 62 15.45 -35.15 -18.81
CA GLU A 62 16.76 -35.49 -19.40
C GLU A 62 17.24 -34.46 -20.45
N GLY A 63 16.32 -33.67 -21.03
CA GLY A 63 16.60 -32.57 -21.96
C GLY A 63 16.74 -31.19 -21.32
N GLY A 64 16.76 -31.08 -19.96
CA GLY A 64 16.87 -29.82 -19.25
C GLY A 64 15.57 -29.36 -18.57
N VAL A 65 15.39 -28.05 -18.43
CA VAL A 65 14.24 -27.44 -17.76
C VAL A 65 13.07 -27.33 -18.72
N GLN A 66 11.90 -27.86 -18.34
CA GLN A 66 10.66 -27.75 -19.10
C GLN A 66 9.57 -27.04 -18.31
N LEU A 67 8.88 -26.10 -18.94
CA LEU A 67 7.67 -25.47 -18.43
C LEU A 67 6.44 -26.23 -18.94
N LYS A 68 5.78 -26.96 -18.04
CA LYS A 68 4.53 -27.67 -18.34
C LYS A 68 3.35 -26.81 -17.93
N PHE A 69 2.49 -26.46 -18.88
CA PHE A 69 1.24 -25.75 -18.61
C PHE A 69 0.30 -26.62 -17.75
N VAL A 70 -0.14 -26.07 -16.61
CA VAL A 70 -1.02 -26.76 -15.63
C VAL A 70 -2.30 -25.98 -15.34
N GLY A 71 -2.54 -24.88 -16.03
CA GLY A 71 -3.68 -23.99 -15.81
C GLY A 71 -3.71 -23.44 -14.40
N PHE A 72 -4.86 -23.44 -13.75
CA PHE A 72 -5.05 -22.88 -12.41
C PHE A 72 -4.61 -23.79 -11.25
N ALA A 73 -3.85 -24.87 -11.50
CA ALA A 73 -3.46 -25.81 -10.46
C ALA A 73 -2.63 -25.18 -9.35
N ASN A 74 -1.74 -24.21 -9.65
CA ASN A 74 -0.96 -23.48 -8.64
C ASN A 74 -1.87 -22.63 -7.73
N TYR A 75 -2.86 -21.96 -8.29
CA TYR A 75 -3.85 -21.19 -7.53
C TYR A 75 -4.75 -22.10 -6.68
N ALA A 76 -5.19 -23.23 -7.23
CA ALA A 76 -5.97 -24.22 -6.49
C ALA A 76 -5.19 -24.79 -5.30
N LYS A 77 -3.86 -25.03 -5.47
CA LYS A 77 -2.97 -25.47 -4.40
C LYS A 77 -2.90 -24.45 -3.25
N LEU A 78 -2.83 -23.14 -3.58
CA LEU A 78 -2.80 -22.04 -2.60
C LEU A 78 -4.13 -21.83 -1.87
N LEU A 79 -5.26 -21.92 -2.58
CA LEU A 79 -6.57 -21.55 -2.03
C LEU A 79 -7.30 -22.74 -1.39
N PHE A 80 -7.14 -23.95 -1.92
CA PHE A 80 -7.90 -25.12 -1.55
C PHE A 80 -7.02 -26.35 -1.24
N GLY A 81 -5.74 -26.32 -1.61
CA GLY A 81 -4.81 -27.44 -1.49
C GLY A 81 -3.94 -27.39 -0.23
N ILE A 82 -2.78 -28.05 -0.33
CA ILE A 82 -1.84 -28.25 0.78
C ILE A 82 -1.20 -26.97 1.27
N ASP A 83 -1.10 -25.92 0.44
CA ASP A 83 -0.48 -24.65 0.80
C ASP A 83 -1.49 -23.67 1.42
N ARG A 84 -2.80 -24.01 1.46
CA ARG A 84 -3.84 -23.16 2.04
C ARG A 84 -3.55 -22.73 3.49
N PRO A 85 -3.10 -23.62 4.40
CA PRO A 85 -2.79 -23.23 5.77
C PRO A 85 -1.66 -22.20 5.86
N HIS A 86 -0.69 -22.28 4.96
CA HIS A 86 0.42 -21.32 4.89
C HIS A 86 -0.03 -20.00 4.28
N PHE A 87 -0.81 -20.04 3.21
CA PHE A 87 -1.26 -18.85 2.48
C PHE A 87 -2.39 -18.09 3.18
N LEU A 88 -3.50 -18.77 3.51
CA LEU A 88 -4.68 -18.16 4.14
C LEU A 88 -4.65 -18.24 5.67
N GLY A 89 -3.96 -19.22 6.22
CA GLY A 89 -3.92 -19.49 7.65
C GLY A 89 -4.84 -20.64 8.07
N VAL A 90 -4.79 -20.94 9.35
CA VAL A 90 -5.62 -21.94 10.02
C VAL A 90 -6.63 -21.23 10.89
N SER A 91 -7.92 -21.45 10.62
CA SER A 91 -9.01 -20.89 11.41
C SER A 91 -9.09 -21.54 12.78
N GLY A 92 -9.35 -20.74 13.81
CA GLY A 92 -9.66 -21.21 15.16
C GLY A 92 -11.12 -20.91 15.52
N PRO A 93 -11.58 -21.37 16.69
CA PRO A 93 -12.89 -21.00 17.20
C PRO A 93 -12.96 -19.48 17.43
N LEU A 94 -14.05 -18.86 16.97
CA LEU A 94 -14.24 -17.42 17.11
C LEU A 94 -14.45 -17.05 18.58
N THR A 95 -13.71 -16.03 19.01
CA THR A 95 -13.91 -15.41 20.32
C THR A 95 -15.16 -14.51 20.30
N PRO A 96 -15.79 -14.21 21.46
CA PRO A 96 -16.89 -13.25 21.52
C PRO A 96 -16.56 -11.90 20.91
N ILE A 97 -15.31 -11.42 21.11
CA ILE A 97 -14.81 -10.18 20.50
C ILE A 97 -14.75 -10.30 18.98
N GLY A 98 -14.24 -11.41 18.46
CA GLY A 98 -14.21 -11.70 17.02
C GLY A 98 -15.60 -11.70 16.39
N ILE A 99 -16.58 -12.31 17.06
CA ILE A 99 -17.99 -12.30 16.62
C ILE A 99 -18.52 -10.85 16.59
N ALA A 100 -18.31 -10.08 17.65
CA ALA A 100 -18.77 -8.69 17.73
C ALA A 100 -18.18 -7.83 16.60
N VAL A 101 -16.88 -7.98 16.32
CA VAL A 101 -16.18 -7.27 15.23
C VAL A 101 -16.76 -7.66 13.87
N LEU A 102 -16.99 -8.96 13.62
CA LEU A 102 -17.58 -9.41 12.36
C LEU A 102 -19.00 -8.86 12.19
N VAL A 103 -19.85 -8.95 13.21
CA VAL A 103 -21.21 -8.42 13.17
C VAL A 103 -21.21 -6.92 12.87
N ALA A 104 -20.34 -6.15 13.52
CA ALA A 104 -20.21 -4.70 13.29
C ALA A 104 -19.79 -4.39 11.83
N ILE A 105 -18.77 -5.09 11.31
CA ILE A 105 -18.26 -4.83 9.95
C ILE A 105 -19.24 -5.31 8.87
N TYR A 106 -19.83 -6.50 9.03
CA TYR A 106 -20.84 -6.97 8.07
C TYR A 106 -22.13 -6.14 8.14
N GLY A 107 -22.51 -5.68 9.33
CA GLY A 107 -23.61 -4.73 9.51
C GLY A 107 -23.33 -3.40 8.78
N LEU A 108 -22.12 -2.90 8.88
CA LEU A 108 -21.69 -1.69 8.13
C LEU A 108 -21.75 -1.95 6.62
N PHE A 109 -21.25 -3.08 6.13
CA PHE A 109 -21.32 -3.42 4.70
C PHE A 109 -22.76 -3.53 4.20
N ALA A 110 -23.63 -4.21 4.95
CA ALA A 110 -25.05 -4.30 4.65
C ALA A 110 -25.72 -2.92 4.62
N PHE A 111 -25.42 -2.06 5.60
CA PHE A 111 -25.91 -0.67 5.64
C PHE A 111 -25.45 0.15 4.43
N LEU A 112 -24.18 0.05 4.04
CA LEU A 112 -23.64 0.76 2.88
C LEU A 112 -24.27 0.29 1.57
N LEU A 113 -24.49 -1.03 1.41
CA LEU A 113 -25.18 -1.59 0.26
C LEU A 113 -26.65 -1.16 0.22
N TYR A 114 -27.35 -1.20 1.34
CA TYR A 114 -28.74 -0.75 1.48
C TYR A 114 -28.88 0.74 1.13
N ARG A 115 -27.99 1.59 1.67
CA ARG A 115 -27.96 3.04 1.36
C ARG A 115 -27.74 3.30 -0.13
N TYR A 116 -26.87 2.52 -0.77
CA TYR A 116 -26.65 2.64 -2.21
C TYR A 116 -27.86 2.17 -3.02
N ALA A 117 -28.49 1.04 -2.64
CA ALA A 117 -29.66 0.48 -3.30
C ALA A 117 -30.88 1.41 -3.25
N ARG A 118 -30.98 2.28 -2.22
CA ARG A 118 -32.01 3.30 -2.09
C ARG A 118 -31.62 4.66 -2.66
N GLY A 119 -30.39 4.82 -3.16
CA GLY A 119 -29.90 6.09 -3.69
C GLY A 119 -30.43 6.38 -5.10
N PRO A 120 -30.48 7.68 -5.50
CA PRO A 120 -30.98 8.08 -6.82
C PRO A 120 -30.09 7.62 -7.99
N ASN A 121 -28.83 7.25 -7.72
CA ASN A 121 -27.84 6.86 -8.73
C ASN A 121 -27.69 5.33 -8.84
N LEU A 122 -28.75 4.56 -8.57
CA LEU A 122 -28.71 3.11 -8.67
C LEU A 122 -28.53 2.67 -10.11
N THR A 123 -27.42 1.97 -10.37
CA THR A 123 -27.15 1.28 -11.64
C THR A 123 -26.91 -0.21 -11.36
N VAL A 124 -27.38 -1.08 -12.26
CA VAL A 124 -27.21 -2.53 -12.10
C VAL A 124 -25.71 -2.90 -12.01
N GLY A 125 -24.89 -2.36 -12.92
CA GLY A 125 -23.45 -2.58 -12.89
C GLY A 125 -22.78 -2.06 -11.61
N GLY A 126 -23.22 -0.89 -11.11
CA GLY A 126 -22.73 -0.34 -9.85
C GLY A 126 -23.13 -1.18 -8.64
N LEU A 127 -24.32 -1.76 -8.63
CA LEU A 127 -24.77 -2.67 -7.55
C LEU A 127 -23.96 -3.97 -7.55
N VAL A 128 -23.84 -4.61 -8.73
CA VAL A 128 -23.06 -5.85 -8.87
C VAL A 128 -21.59 -5.61 -8.45
N GLY A 129 -20.96 -4.52 -8.92
CA GLY A 129 -19.59 -4.19 -8.53
C GLY A 129 -19.43 -4.00 -7.02
N ARG A 130 -20.39 -3.33 -6.35
CA ARG A 130 -20.35 -3.14 -4.88
C ARG A 130 -20.60 -4.43 -4.11
N VAL A 131 -21.53 -5.29 -4.58
CA VAL A 131 -21.76 -6.60 -3.96
C VAL A 131 -20.51 -7.46 -4.06
N LEU A 132 -19.86 -7.52 -5.23
CA LEU A 132 -18.59 -8.25 -5.39
C LEU A 132 -17.48 -7.66 -4.51
N ALA A 133 -17.34 -6.34 -4.49
CA ALA A 133 -16.33 -5.68 -3.64
C ALA A 133 -16.56 -5.95 -2.16
N THR A 134 -17.80 -5.87 -1.67
CA THR A 134 -18.11 -6.17 -0.26
C THR A 134 -17.97 -7.65 0.08
N ALA A 135 -18.23 -8.57 -0.87
CA ALA A 135 -18.00 -10.00 -0.68
C ALA A 135 -16.50 -10.30 -0.55
N ILE A 136 -15.65 -9.75 -1.42
CA ILE A 136 -14.19 -9.91 -1.33
C ILE A 136 -13.66 -9.27 -0.04
N ALA A 137 -14.03 -8.02 0.26
CA ALA A 137 -13.62 -7.35 1.49
C ALA A 137 -14.08 -8.12 2.73
N GLY A 138 -15.32 -8.61 2.73
CA GLY A 138 -15.85 -9.44 3.80
C GLY A 138 -15.05 -10.72 4.01
N THR A 139 -14.68 -11.40 2.93
CA THR A 139 -13.85 -12.61 3.01
C THR A 139 -12.47 -12.28 3.61
N LEU A 140 -11.82 -11.18 3.20
CA LEU A 140 -10.54 -10.76 3.77
C LEU A 140 -10.67 -10.41 5.26
N VAL A 141 -11.70 -9.67 5.64
CA VAL A 141 -11.98 -9.34 7.05
C VAL A 141 -12.26 -10.61 7.86
N TRP A 142 -13.06 -11.53 7.32
CA TRP A 142 -13.32 -12.80 7.98
C TRP A 142 -12.04 -13.61 8.22
N LEU A 143 -11.15 -13.69 7.23
CA LEU A 143 -9.84 -14.34 7.37
C LEU A 143 -9.00 -13.69 8.48
N VAL A 144 -8.92 -12.36 8.50
CA VAL A 144 -8.17 -11.61 9.53
C VAL A 144 -8.74 -11.90 10.92
N VAL A 145 -10.04 -11.74 11.11
CA VAL A 145 -10.70 -11.94 12.43
C VAL A 145 -10.59 -13.40 12.88
N ASN A 146 -10.82 -14.35 11.97
CA ASN A 146 -10.84 -15.76 12.30
C ASN A 146 -9.45 -16.39 12.52
N THR A 147 -8.38 -15.68 12.19
CA THR A 147 -7.01 -16.15 12.44
C THR A 147 -6.29 -15.36 13.52
N ILE A 148 -6.62 -14.08 13.71
CA ILE A 148 -5.94 -13.18 14.66
C ILE A 148 -6.69 -13.07 15.98
N LEU A 149 -8.03 -12.88 15.93
CA LEU A 149 -8.89 -12.77 17.12
C LEU A 149 -9.45 -14.12 17.57
N SER A 150 -8.85 -15.21 17.12
CA SER A 150 -9.17 -16.59 17.51
C SER A 150 -7.88 -17.30 17.95
N SER A 151 -7.98 -18.56 18.32
CA SER A 151 -6.82 -19.44 18.55
C SER A 151 -6.15 -19.94 17.26
N GLY A 152 -6.48 -19.36 16.11
CA GLY A 152 -5.97 -19.71 14.80
C GLY A 152 -4.52 -19.25 14.57
N ARG A 153 -3.99 -19.57 13.39
CA ARG A 153 -2.68 -19.10 12.94
C ARG A 153 -2.87 -18.32 11.64
N PRO A 154 -2.48 -17.02 11.59
CA PRO A 154 -2.59 -16.24 10.38
C PRO A 154 -1.64 -16.75 9.30
N GLY A 155 -2.11 -16.86 8.07
CA GLY A 155 -1.30 -17.13 6.91
C GLY A 155 -0.63 -15.87 6.36
N THR A 156 0.22 -16.03 5.34
CA THR A 156 1.01 -14.93 4.76
C THR A 156 0.16 -13.79 4.20
N LEU A 157 -1.00 -14.09 3.64
CA LEU A 157 -1.97 -13.09 3.19
C LEU A 157 -2.46 -12.23 4.36
N VAL A 158 -2.88 -12.86 5.46
CA VAL A 158 -3.38 -12.17 6.64
C VAL A 158 -2.28 -11.34 7.31
N VAL A 159 -1.08 -11.89 7.46
CA VAL A 159 0.07 -11.17 8.02
C VAL A 159 0.35 -9.90 7.22
N THR A 160 0.35 -10.00 5.89
CA THR A 160 0.58 -8.84 5.01
C THR A 160 -0.53 -7.79 5.16
N LEU A 161 -1.80 -8.21 5.21
CA LEU A 161 -2.93 -7.29 5.42
C LEU A 161 -2.82 -6.56 6.76
N VAL A 162 -2.38 -7.25 7.81
CA VAL A 162 -2.17 -6.65 9.14
C VAL A 162 -1.03 -5.64 9.11
N TYR A 163 0.10 -5.97 8.49
CA TYR A 163 1.20 -5.02 8.30
C TYR A 163 0.70 -3.76 7.60
N VAL A 164 0.08 -3.90 6.43
CA VAL A 164 -0.42 -2.74 5.68
C VAL A 164 -1.42 -1.92 6.51
N ALA A 165 -2.38 -2.56 7.18
CA ALA A 165 -3.40 -1.86 7.92
C ALA A 165 -2.83 -1.11 9.14
N VAL A 166 -1.97 -1.76 9.93
CA VAL A 166 -1.40 -1.18 11.15
C VAL A 166 -0.32 -0.16 10.80
N ASP A 167 0.64 -0.54 9.95
CA ASP A 167 1.80 0.30 9.67
C ASP A 167 1.37 1.59 8.98
N VAL A 168 0.54 1.53 7.93
CA VAL A 168 0.07 2.73 7.22
C VAL A 168 -0.77 3.62 8.13
N SER A 169 -1.61 3.05 8.99
CA SER A 169 -2.41 3.84 9.94
C SER A 169 -1.55 4.58 10.95
N VAL A 170 -0.59 3.89 11.56
CA VAL A 170 0.31 4.49 12.56
C VAL A 170 1.25 5.50 11.89
N GLN A 171 1.83 5.18 10.74
CA GLN A 171 2.66 6.09 9.95
C GLN A 171 1.89 7.37 9.59
N TYR A 172 0.62 7.24 9.20
CA TYR A 172 -0.21 8.40 8.87
C TYR A 172 -0.43 9.29 10.10
N LEU A 173 -0.80 8.71 11.24
CA LEU A 173 -1.01 9.47 12.47
C LEU A 173 0.26 10.16 12.96
N LEU A 174 1.39 9.45 12.95
CA LEU A 174 2.69 10.01 13.35
C LEU A 174 3.16 11.06 12.34
N GLY A 175 3.09 10.78 11.04
CA GLY A 175 3.50 11.71 9.98
C GLY A 175 2.68 12.99 9.98
N LEU A 176 1.35 12.90 10.14
CA LEU A 176 0.46 14.05 10.28
C LEU A 176 0.78 14.84 11.55
N GLY A 177 0.95 14.16 12.68
CA GLY A 177 1.32 14.80 13.95
C GLY A 177 2.63 15.57 13.83
N LEU A 178 3.67 14.96 13.26
CA LEU A 178 4.96 15.61 13.01
C LEU A 178 4.84 16.80 12.05
N ALA A 179 4.03 16.68 10.98
CA ALA A 179 3.81 17.78 10.02
C ALA A 179 3.14 18.98 10.70
N LEU A 180 2.09 18.74 11.50
CA LEU A 180 1.41 19.78 12.26
C LEU A 180 2.30 20.45 13.32
N LEU A 181 3.24 19.71 13.89
CA LEU A 181 4.22 20.28 14.82
C LEU A 181 5.25 21.15 14.11
N VAL A 182 5.84 20.65 13.01
CA VAL A 182 6.94 21.33 12.30
C VAL A 182 6.46 22.54 11.49
N VAL A 183 5.19 22.59 11.09
CA VAL A 183 4.62 23.77 10.41
C VAL A 183 4.57 24.98 11.35
N GLN A 184 4.51 24.77 12.67
CA GLN A 184 4.56 25.86 13.64
C GLN A 184 5.92 26.55 13.64
N HIS A 185 5.95 27.82 14.02
CA HIS A 185 7.19 28.62 14.09
C HIS A 185 8.04 28.26 15.32
N LEU A 186 8.43 26.97 15.41
CA LEU A 186 9.29 26.47 16.49
C LEU A 186 10.76 26.74 16.23
N PRO A 187 11.56 27.07 17.27
CA PRO A 187 13.00 27.19 17.15
C PRO A 187 13.59 25.83 16.71
N GLY A 188 14.52 25.85 15.76
CA GLY A 188 15.16 24.62 15.28
C GLY A 188 14.35 23.81 14.25
N ARG A 189 13.20 24.28 13.76
CA ARG A 189 12.35 23.55 12.80
C ARG A 189 13.10 22.99 11.59
N ARG A 190 14.12 23.71 11.10
CA ARG A 190 14.95 23.26 9.96
C ARG A 190 15.75 22.01 10.31
N PHE A 191 16.31 21.96 11.52
CA PHE A 191 17.06 20.82 12.04
C PHE A 191 16.14 19.59 12.19
N PHE A 192 15.00 19.75 12.87
CA PHE A 192 14.04 18.66 13.04
C PHE A 192 13.51 18.11 11.71
N ARG A 193 13.29 18.98 10.72
CA ARG A 193 12.88 18.55 9.37
C ARG A 193 13.92 17.61 8.73
N VAL A 194 15.19 17.90 8.87
CA VAL A 194 16.28 17.06 8.35
C VAL A 194 16.39 15.76 9.15
N VAL A 195 16.39 15.83 10.49
CA VAL A 195 16.51 14.66 11.37
C VAL A 195 15.37 13.68 11.15
N PHE A 196 14.13 14.17 11.00
CA PHE A 196 12.99 13.29 10.75
C PHE A 196 13.03 12.60 9.38
N LEU A 197 13.82 13.07 8.43
CA LEU A 197 13.99 12.40 7.13
C LEU A 197 15.09 11.33 7.12
N LEU A 198 15.98 11.30 8.11
CA LEU A 198 17.10 10.35 8.16
C LEU A 198 16.69 8.87 8.06
N PRO A 199 15.61 8.40 8.75
CA PRO A 199 15.22 7.00 8.67
C PRO A 199 14.97 6.51 7.24
N MET A 200 14.34 7.31 6.43
CA MET A 200 13.98 6.99 5.06
C MET A 200 15.19 6.94 4.10
N MET A 201 16.30 7.56 4.50
CA MET A 201 17.55 7.58 3.69
C MET A 201 18.36 6.28 3.86
N ILE A 202 18.06 5.48 4.86
CA ILE A 202 18.70 4.20 5.12
C ILE A 202 18.03 3.12 4.24
N THR A 203 18.82 2.23 3.67
CA THR A 203 18.29 1.13 2.88
C THR A 203 17.41 0.20 3.73
N PRO A 204 16.32 -0.39 3.21
CA PRO A 204 15.45 -1.29 3.99
C PRO A 204 16.19 -2.44 4.66
N VAL A 205 17.17 -3.04 3.97
CA VAL A 205 18.03 -4.08 4.53
C VAL A 205 18.86 -3.55 5.71
N GLY A 206 19.39 -2.33 5.61
CA GLY A 206 20.13 -1.67 6.69
C GLY A 206 19.26 -1.44 7.92
N VAL A 207 18.03 -0.98 7.72
CA VAL A 207 17.04 -0.83 8.80
C VAL A 207 16.72 -2.17 9.44
N ALA A 208 16.55 -3.23 8.64
CA ALA A 208 16.26 -4.55 9.15
C ALA A 208 17.39 -5.10 10.05
N TYR A 209 18.65 -4.92 9.67
CA TYR A 209 19.80 -5.27 10.55
C TYR A 209 19.86 -4.41 11.81
N LEU A 210 19.62 -3.10 11.68
CA LEU A 210 19.57 -2.19 12.82
C LEU A 210 18.53 -2.65 13.84
N PHE A 211 17.29 -2.90 13.40
CA PHE A 211 16.23 -3.36 14.28
C PHE A 211 16.48 -4.76 14.83
N ARG A 212 17.09 -5.66 14.05
CA ARG A 212 17.50 -6.97 14.55
C ARG A 212 18.46 -6.86 15.73
N MET A 213 19.40 -5.92 15.68
CA MET A 213 20.31 -5.65 16.82
C MET A 213 19.59 -4.99 18.00
N LEU A 214 18.66 -4.07 17.75
CA LEU A 214 17.93 -3.36 18.81
C LEU A 214 16.98 -4.27 19.60
N VAL A 215 16.31 -5.22 18.93
CA VAL A 215 15.40 -6.18 19.57
C VAL A 215 16.08 -7.38 20.19
N ASP A 216 17.40 -7.52 20.03
CA ASP A 216 18.17 -8.58 20.70
C ASP A 216 18.30 -8.25 22.19
N THR A 217 17.56 -8.98 23.01
CA THR A 217 17.50 -8.79 24.46
C THR A 217 18.67 -9.43 25.21
N SER A 218 19.57 -10.13 24.51
CA SER A 218 20.71 -10.83 25.13
C SER A 218 22.06 -10.16 24.85
N LYS A 219 22.26 -9.66 23.64
CA LYS A 219 23.57 -9.14 23.16
C LYS A 219 23.44 -7.79 22.45
N GLY A 220 22.20 -7.28 22.28
CA GLY A 220 21.96 -6.04 21.58
C GLY A 220 22.43 -4.80 22.34
N PRO A 221 22.59 -3.66 21.65
CA PRO A 221 23.01 -2.40 22.26
C PRO A 221 22.02 -1.87 23.31
N LEU A 222 20.75 -2.29 23.25
CA LEU A 222 19.72 -1.96 24.23
C LEU A 222 19.63 -2.97 25.40
N TYR A 223 20.53 -3.96 25.48
CA TYR A 223 20.55 -4.92 26.59
C TYR A 223 20.49 -4.27 27.98
N PRO A 224 21.26 -3.20 28.30
CA PRO A 224 21.18 -2.56 29.59
C PRO A 224 19.78 -2.00 29.91
N LEU A 225 19.08 -1.52 28.87
CA LEU A 225 17.71 -1.01 29.00
C LEU A 225 16.73 -2.17 29.25
N TRP A 226 16.84 -3.26 28.49
CA TRP A 226 16.04 -4.46 28.68
C TRP A 226 16.23 -5.06 30.06
N ALA A 227 17.47 -5.13 30.54
CA ALA A 227 17.82 -5.61 31.88
C ALA A 227 17.24 -4.71 33.00
N HIS A 228 17.32 -3.39 32.82
CA HIS A 228 16.76 -2.42 33.78
C HIS A 228 15.26 -2.58 33.96
N PHE A 229 14.51 -2.85 32.88
CA PHE A 229 13.07 -3.05 32.93
C PHE A 229 12.63 -4.51 33.15
N GLY A 230 13.56 -5.42 33.40
CA GLY A 230 13.26 -6.84 33.58
C GLY A 230 12.69 -7.53 32.34
N LEU A 231 13.02 -7.05 31.15
CA LEU A 231 12.49 -7.50 29.87
C LEU A 231 13.46 -8.43 29.12
N THR A 232 14.54 -8.89 29.77
CA THR A 232 15.54 -9.78 29.17
C THR A 232 14.97 -11.13 28.74
N ASP A 233 13.94 -11.60 29.44
CA ASP A 233 13.28 -12.89 29.14
C ASP A 233 12.25 -12.79 28.00
N ILE A 234 11.95 -11.55 27.55
CA ILE A 234 11.07 -11.32 26.42
C ILE A 234 11.86 -11.48 25.13
N SER A 235 11.75 -12.63 24.53
CA SER A 235 12.32 -12.81 23.20
C SER A 235 11.33 -12.30 22.13
N TRP A 236 11.64 -11.12 21.60
CA TRP A 236 10.87 -10.55 20.47
C TRP A 236 10.84 -11.47 19.24
N VAL A 237 11.90 -12.24 19.03
CA VAL A 237 12.05 -13.09 17.82
C VAL A 237 11.34 -14.44 17.97
N THR A 238 11.22 -14.98 19.19
CA THR A 238 10.61 -16.30 19.43
C THR A 238 9.11 -16.23 19.69
N ASN A 239 8.60 -15.07 20.10
CA ASN A 239 7.17 -14.84 20.27
C ASN A 239 6.57 -14.35 18.95
N PRO A 240 5.51 -15.00 18.40
CA PRO A 240 4.90 -14.60 17.13
C PRO A 240 4.43 -13.15 17.08
N TRP A 241 3.84 -12.63 18.16
CA TRP A 241 3.40 -11.24 18.25
C TRP A 241 4.56 -10.28 18.44
N GLY A 242 5.55 -10.64 19.27
CA GLY A 242 6.77 -9.87 19.44
C GLY A 242 7.50 -9.68 18.12
N ALA A 243 7.66 -10.75 17.36
CA ALA A 243 8.32 -10.73 16.05
C ALA A 243 7.57 -9.84 15.04
N ARG A 244 6.22 -9.92 14.99
CA ARG A 244 5.41 -9.03 14.14
C ARG A 244 5.55 -7.57 14.56
N LEU A 245 5.48 -7.28 15.86
CA LEU A 245 5.64 -5.92 16.37
C LEU A 245 7.03 -5.36 16.03
N ALA A 246 8.08 -6.15 16.15
CA ALA A 246 9.43 -5.73 15.77
C ALA A 246 9.53 -5.34 14.28
N VAL A 247 8.90 -6.13 13.39
CA VAL A 247 8.81 -5.82 11.95
C VAL A 247 8.01 -4.54 11.73
N MET A 248 6.83 -4.41 12.34
CA MET A 248 5.97 -3.22 12.21
C MET A 248 6.67 -1.95 12.71
N VAL A 249 7.33 -2.00 13.87
CA VAL A 249 8.04 -0.83 14.41
C VAL A 249 9.16 -0.40 13.49
N GLY A 250 9.89 -1.34 12.89
CA GLY A 250 10.92 -1.04 11.89
C GLY A 250 10.35 -0.36 10.64
N ASP A 251 9.25 -0.87 10.10
CA ASP A 251 8.59 -0.27 8.92
C ASP A 251 7.97 1.10 9.25
N ILE A 252 7.32 1.22 10.39
CA ILE A 252 6.75 2.50 10.87
C ILE A 252 7.85 3.54 11.01
N TRP A 253 8.96 3.20 11.66
CA TRP A 253 10.08 4.13 11.84
C TRP A 253 10.69 4.57 10.50
N GLN A 254 10.88 3.63 9.57
CA GLN A 254 11.49 3.91 8.28
C GLN A 254 10.63 4.80 7.39
N TRP A 255 9.31 4.59 7.37
CA TRP A 255 8.43 5.19 6.37
C TRP A 255 7.53 6.32 6.87
N THR A 256 7.47 6.56 8.18
CA THR A 256 6.80 7.76 8.74
C THR A 256 7.31 9.07 8.12
N PRO A 257 8.63 9.25 7.85
CA PRO A 257 9.16 10.43 7.19
C PRO A 257 8.55 10.73 5.82
N PHE A 258 8.20 9.71 5.05
CA PHE A 258 7.58 9.90 3.74
C PHE A 258 6.21 10.57 3.86
N ILE A 259 5.39 10.10 4.77
CA ILE A 259 4.07 10.71 5.02
C ILE A 259 4.24 12.11 5.61
N PHE A 260 5.16 12.27 6.55
CA PHE A 260 5.50 13.56 7.15
C PHE A 260 5.82 14.62 6.12
N ILE A 261 6.76 14.35 5.19
CA ILE A 261 7.20 15.37 4.21
C ILE A 261 6.10 15.75 3.22
N VAL A 262 5.29 14.77 2.76
CA VAL A 262 4.19 15.03 1.83
C VAL A 262 3.10 15.86 2.50
N LEU A 263 2.72 15.53 3.72
CA LEU A 263 1.71 16.27 4.46
C LEU A 263 2.21 17.65 4.90
N LEU A 264 3.48 17.76 5.28
CA LEU A 264 4.09 19.04 5.60
C LEU A 264 4.03 19.98 4.39
N ALA A 265 4.45 19.52 3.22
CA ALA A 265 4.37 20.30 1.99
C ALA A 265 2.92 20.70 1.66
N ALA A 266 1.96 19.80 1.82
CA ALA A 266 0.55 20.11 1.61
C ALA A 266 0.03 21.17 2.58
N ILE A 267 0.42 21.12 3.86
CA ILE A 267 0.01 22.11 4.86
C ILE A 267 0.67 23.47 4.59
N GLU A 268 1.95 23.50 4.19
CA GLU A 268 2.68 24.73 3.87
C GLU A 268 2.13 25.47 2.64
N THR A 269 1.38 24.81 1.76
CA THR A 269 0.75 25.45 0.60
C THR A 269 -0.61 26.08 0.91
N LEU A 270 -1.15 25.88 2.11
CA LEU A 270 -2.45 26.45 2.48
C LEU A 270 -2.35 27.97 2.65
N PRO A 271 -3.32 28.74 2.13
CA PRO A 271 -3.40 30.18 2.33
C PRO A 271 -3.56 30.50 3.83
N HIS A 272 -2.61 31.25 4.39
CA HIS A 272 -2.65 31.66 5.81
C HIS A 272 -3.90 32.48 6.14
N GLU A 273 -4.39 33.27 5.18
CA GLU A 273 -5.57 34.12 5.31
C GLU A 273 -6.83 33.34 5.77
N LEU A 274 -6.98 32.08 5.32
CA LEU A 274 -8.12 31.25 5.74
C LEU A 274 -8.05 30.87 7.23
N VAL A 275 -6.85 30.61 7.72
CA VAL A 275 -6.64 30.29 9.14
C VAL A 275 -6.81 31.54 10.00
N GLU A 276 -6.27 32.68 9.56
CA GLU A 276 -6.40 33.98 10.26
C GLU A 276 -7.86 34.43 10.32
N ALA A 277 -8.60 34.36 9.23
CA ALA A 277 -10.04 34.69 9.21
C ALA A 277 -10.83 33.81 10.21
N ALA A 278 -10.57 32.50 10.21
CA ALA A 278 -11.24 31.60 11.16
C ALA A 278 -10.92 31.91 12.62
N VAL A 279 -9.68 32.31 12.92
CA VAL A 279 -9.29 32.74 14.29
C VAL A 279 -10.00 34.04 14.68
N VAL A 280 -10.16 35.00 13.75
CA VAL A 280 -10.93 36.23 13.98
C VAL A 280 -12.40 35.91 14.24
N ASP A 281 -12.97 34.90 13.54
CA ASP A 281 -14.32 34.38 13.76
C ASP A 281 -14.47 33.57 15.07
N GLY A 282 -13.41 33.47 15.89
CA GLY A 282 -13.42 32.78 17.18
C GLY A 282 -13.26 31.26 17.10
N ALA A 283 -12.81 30.71 15.98
CA ALA A 283 -12.56 29.28 15.86
C ALA A 283 -11.35 28.83 16.70
N ASN A 284 -11.50 27.76 17.48
CA ASN A 284 -10.39 27.14 18.19
C ASN A 284 -9.50 26.30 17.23
N ARG A 285 -8.29 25.92 17.67
CA ARG A 285 -7.31 25.17 16.87
C ARG A 285 -7.87 23.86 16.30
N LEU A 286 -8.70 23.15 17.05
CA LEU A 286 -9.31 21.90 16.62
C LEU A 286 -10.38 22.11 15.54
N GLN A 287 -11.15 23.22 15.64
CA GLN A 287 -12.13 23.61 14.62
C GLN A 287 -11.42 24.03 13.33
N VAL A 288 -10.35 24.81 13.42
CA VAL A 288 -9.50 25.17 12.26
C VAL A 288 -8.96 23.91 11.60
N PHE A 289 -8.43 22.97 12.38
CA PHE A 289 -7.92 21.72 11.82
C PHE A 289 -9.01 20.93 11.06
N TRP A 290 -10.14 20.62 11.70
CA TRP A 290 -11.16 19.75 11.10
C TRP A 290 -11.99 20.41 10.00
N ARG A 291 -12.16 21.74 10.03
CA ARG A 291 -13.03 22.46 9.08
C ARG A 291 -12.27 23.13 7.94
N ILE A 292 -10.97 23.42 8.13
CA ILE A 292 -10.16 24.13 7.14
C ILE A 292 -8.98 23.28 6.69
N THR A 293 -8.06 22.95 7.62
CA THR A 293 -6.79 22.31 7.27
C THR A 293 -7.00 20.90 6.72
N PHE A 294 -7.72 20.03 7.45
CA PHE A 294 -7.89 18.63 7.08
C PHE A 294 -8.63 18.44 5.74
N PRO A 295 -9.75 19.14 5.44
CA PRO A 295 -10.39 19.04 4.12
C PRO A 295 -9.46 19.45 2.98
N GLN A 296 -8.66 20.49 3.14
CA GLN A 296 -7.78 20.99 2.09
C GLN A 296 -6.57 20.07 1.83
N ILE A 297 -6.02 19.41 2.86
CA ILE A 297 -4.95 18.42 2.68
C ILE A 297 -5.48 17.03 2.31
N LEU A 298 -6.80 16.82 2.26
CA LEU A 298 -7.40 15.52 1.97
C LEU A 298 -6.94 14.90 0.64
N PRO A 299 -6.77 15.64 -0.47
CA PRO A 299 -6.23 15.08 -1.72
C PRO A 299 -4.81 14.55 -1.56
N ALA A 300 -3.94 15.29 -0.84
CA ALA A 300 -2.59 14.84 -0.53
C ALA A 300 -2.59 13.61 0.39
N THR A 301 -3.47 13.60 1.41
CA THR A 301 -3.70 12.45 2.31
C THR A 301 -4.08 11.21 1.52
N VAL A 302 -5.08 11.31 0.63
CA VAL A 302 -5.52 10.16 -0.18
C VAL A 302 -4.37 9.63 -1.04
N THR A 303 -3.58 10.51 -1.63
CA THR A 303 -2.46 10.13 -2.49
C THR A 303 -1.35 9.45 -1.69
N VAL A 304 -0.89 10.05 -0.58
CA VAL A 304 0.23 9.50 0.20
C VAL A 304 -0.13 8.18 0.86
N VAL A 305 -1.34 8.03 1.36
CA VAL A 305 -1.81 6.78 1.96
C VAL A 305 -1.95 5.68 0.89
N LEU A 306 -2.45 6.01 -0.31
CA LEU A 306 -2.50 5.04 -1.43
C LEU A 306 -1.11 4.52 -1.80
N ILE A 307 -0.13 5.43 -1.93
CA ILE A 307 1.25 5.04 -2.22
C ILE A 307 1.78 4.12 -1.11
N ARG A 308 1.54 4.47 0.17
CA ARG A 308 1.99 3.64 1.29
C ARG A 308 1.29 2.28 1.36
N ILE A 309 0.00 2.20 1.03
CA ILE A 309 -0.70 0.91 0.91
C ILE A 309 0.02 0.05 -0.13
N ILE A 310 0.27 0.55 -1.33
CA ILE A 310 0.93 -0.20 -2.41
C ILE A 310 2.33 -0.64 -2.00
N GLU A 311 3.13 0.26 -1.40
CA GLU A 311 4.48 -0.05 -0.92
C GLU A 311 4.48 -1.02 0.25
N GLY A 312 3.54 -0.89 1.20
CA GLY A 312 3.42 -1.78 2.35
C GLY A 312 3.16 -3.24 1.97
N PHE A 313 2.44 -3.49 0.89
CA PHE A 313 2.26 -4.85 0.37
C PHE A 313 3.55 -5.48 -0.16
N LYS A 314 4.56 -4.70 -0.51
CA LYS A 314 5.85 -5.18 -1.01
C LYS A 314 6.89 -5.45 0.09
N ILE A 315 6.52 -5.34 1.36
CA ILE A 315 7.44 -5.55 2.48
C ILE A 315 8.09 -6.94 2.41
N VAL A 316 9.40 -6.97 2.37
CA VAL A 316 10.20 -8.22 2.30
C VAL A 316 11.45 -8.15 3.16
N ASP A 317 12.18 -7.04 3.16
CA ASP A 317 13.51 -6.95 3.79
C ASP A 317 13.43 -7.09 5.31
N LEU A 318 12.49 -6.38 5.95
CA LEU A 318 12.30 -6.44 7.40
C LEU A 318 11.92 -7.86 7.88
N PRO A 319 10.84 -8.50 7.39
CA PRO A 319 10.52 -9.86 7.82
C PRO A 319 11.59 -10.89 7.44
N ASN A 320 12.31 -10.70 6.32
CA ASN A 320 13.36 -11.61 5.90
C ASN A 320 14.61 -11.52 6.81
N VAL A 321 15.15 -10.31 6.98
CA VAL A 321 16.44 -10.12 7.67
C VAL A 321 16.26 -10.18 9.20
N LEU A 322 15.17 -9.64 9.75
CA LEU A 322 14.96 -9.59 11.19
C LEU A 322 14.62 -10.96 11.76
N THR A 323 13.73 -11.72 11.11
CA THR A 323 13.15 -12.95 11.65
C THR A 323 13.24 -14.15 10.71
N ASN A 324 13.65 -13.96 9.45
CA ASN A 324 13.58 -14.96 8.38
C ASN A 324 12.17 -15.57 8.22
N GLY A 325 11.12 -14.72 8.35
CA GLY A 325 9.72 -15.14 8.32
C GLY A 325 9.18 -15.73 9.62
N GLY A 326 10.06 -16.00 10.61
CA GLY A 326 9.73 -16.71 11.85
C GLY A 326 9.13 -15.89 12.99
N PRO A 327 8.78 -16.57 14.12
CA PRO A 327 8.83 -18.01 14.36
C PRO A 327 7.79 -18.78 13.51
N GLY A 328 8.23 -19.90 12.95
CA GLY A 328 7.46 -20.60 11.91
C GLY A 328 7.28 -19.72 10.68
N THR A 329 6.04 -19.28 10.40
CA THR A 329 5.68 -18.35 9.31
C THR A 329 5.02 -17.07 9.85
N ALA A 330 5.24 -16.75 11.12
CA ALA A 330 4.47 -15.73 11.83
C ALA A 330 4.67 -14.30 11.29
N THR A 331 5.83 -14.01 10.72
CA THR A 331 6.15 -12.69 10.14
C THR A 331 6.27 -12.72 8.61
N GLU A 332 6.04 -13.87 8.00
CA GLU A 332 6.21 -14.04 6.56
C GLU A 332 5.15 -13.24 5.79
N SER A 333 5.61 -12.25 5.00
CA SER A 333 4.75 -11.49 4.09
C SER A 333 4.51 -12.27 2.79
N LEU A 334 3.51 -11.84 2.00
CA LEU A 334 3.28 -12.43 0.67
C LEU A 334 4.50 -12.32 -0.26
N THR A 335 5.20 -11.18 -0.21
CA THR A 335 6.41 -10.98 -1.01
C THR A 335 7.53 -11.90 -0.55
N LEU A 336 7.71 -12.07 0.77
CA LEU A 336 8.69 -13.03 1.30
C LEU A 336 8.30 -14.47 0.95
N HIS A 337 7.02 -14.81 1.00
CA HIS A 337 6.51 -16.12 0.60
C HIS A 337 6.82 -16.43 -0.87
N ALA A 338 6.53 -15.49 -1.77
CA ALA A 338 6.88 -15.64 -3.18
C ALA A 338 8.39 -15.84 -3.36
N TYR A 339 9.22 -15.11 -2.62
CA TYR A 339 10.67 -15.22 -2.67
C TYR A 339 11.18 -16.57 -2.15
N THR A 340 10.63 -17.09 -1.05
CA THR A 340 11.03 -18.39 -0.48
C THR A 340 10.65 -19.56 -1.40
N ILE A 341 9.48 -19.54 -2.00
CA ILE A 341 9.04 -20.52 -2.99
C ILE A 341 9.92 -20.47 -4.26
N TRP A 342 10.25 -19.25 -4.72
CA TRP A 342 11.17 -19.08 -5.84
C TRP A 342 12.55 -19.70 -5.56
N ARG A 343 13.10 -19.49 -4.37
CA ARG A 343 14.38 -20.11 -3.94
C ARG A 343 14.29 -21.63 -3.87
N ALA A 344 13.11 -22.18 -3.62
CA ALA A 344 12.86 -23.61 -3.65
C ALA A 344 12.66 -24.18 -5.07
N LEU A 345 12.86 -23.34 -6.12
CA LEU A 345 12.70 -23.67 -7.54
C LEU A 345 11.24 -23.96 -7.97
N ASP A 346 10.24 -23.70 -7.13
CA ASP A 346 8.83 -23.71 -7.54
C ASP A 346 8.46 -22.34 -8.15
N ILE A 347 8.98 -22.10 -9.35
CA ILE A 347 8.83 -20.82 -10.05
C ILE A 347 7.35 -20.56 -10.39
N GLY A 348 6.58 -21.61 -10.76
CA GLY A 348 5.15 -21.49 -11.03
C GLY A 348 4.33 -21.11 -9.81
N GLY A 349 4.61 -21.73 -8.64
CA GLY A 349 4.00 -21.38 -7.37
C GLY A 349 4.35 -19.95 -6.92
N SER A 350 5.61 -19.56 -7.04
CA SER A 350 6.07 -18.20 -6.74
C SER A 350 5.34 -17.15 -7.59
N ALA A 351 5.25 -17.37 -8.89
CA ALA A 351 4.52 -16.49 -9.80
C ALA A 351 3.02 -16.42 -9.45
N ALA A 352 2.40 -17.54 -9.05
CA ALA A 352 1.01 -17.56 -8.62
C ALA A 352 0.79 -16.72 -7.34
N VAL A 353 1.67 -16.81 -6.35
CA VAL A 353 1.62 -15.96 -5.14
C VAL A 353 1.78 -14.48 -5.52
N ALA A 354 2.70 -14.14 -6.43
CA ALA A 354 2.90 -12.76 -6.90
C ALA A 354 1.64 -12.22 -7.61
N TYR A 355 0.94 -13.02 -8.40
CA TYR A 355 -0.33 -12.64 -9.01
C TYR A 355 -1.46 -12.49 -7.99
N MET A 356 -1.53 -13.36 -6.98
CA MET A 356 -2.47 -13.18 -5.87
C MET A 356 -2.19 -11.86 -5.12
N LEU A 357 -0.93 -11.53 -4.88
CA LEU A 357 -0.54 -10.23 -4.32
C LEU A 357 -1.02 -9.08 -5.21
N LEU A 358 -0.77 -9.13 -6.53
CA LEU A 358 -1.23 -8.12 -7.48
C LEU A 358 -2.74 -7.91 -7.43
N ILE A 359 -3.52 -9.00 -7.41
CA ILE A 359 -4.98 -8.94 -7.33
C ILE A 359 -5.42 -8.27 -6.01
N VAL A 360 -4.84 -8.67 -4.89
CA VAL A 360 -5.20 -8.11 -3.57
C VAL A 360 -4.83 -6.63 -3.48
N VAL A 361 -3.62 -6.24 -3.89
CA VAL A 361 -3.18 -4.83 -3.89
C VAL A 361 -4.07 -3.98 -4.76
N THR A 362 -4.37 -4.45 -5.98
CA THR A 362 -5.26 -3.75 -6.91
C THR A 362 -6.66 -3.59 -6.33
N PHE A 363 -7.21 -4.65 -5.75
CA PHE A 363 -8.52 -4.61 -5.10
C PHE A 363 -8.55 -3.62 -3.93
N VAL A 364 -7.57 -3.67 -3.03
CA VAL A 364 -7.49 -2.76 -1.87
C VAL A 364 -7.29 -1.32 -2.34
N GLY A 365 -6.40 -1.08 -3.30
CA GLY A 365 -6.13 0.26 -3.85
C GLY A 365 -7.36 0.88 -4.53
N ILE A 366 -8.05 0.12 -5.39
CA ILE A 366 -9.28 0.59 -6.05
C ILE A 366 -10.37 0.84 -5.02
N SER A 367 -10.54 -0.05 -4.04
CA SER A 367 -11.54 0.11 -2.97
C SER A 367 -11.28 1.35 -2.14
N TYR A 368 -10.01 1.61 -1.78
CA TYR A 368 -9.58 2.80 -1.06
C TYR A 368 -9.89 4.10 -1.85
N VAL A 369 -9.50 4.16 -3.12
CA VAL A 369 -9.75 5.32 -3.98
C VAL A 369 -11.24 5.57 -4.15
N ASN A 370 -12.04 4.54 -4.42
CA ASN A 370 -13.48 4.68 -4.60
C ASN A 370 -14.21 5.13 -3.32
N LEU A 371 -13.69 4.77 -2.14
CA LEU A 371 -14.26 5.18 -0.86
C LEU A 371 -14.02 6.66 -0.57
N LEU A 372 -12.87 7.20 -0.96
CA LEU A 372 -12.42 8.55 -0.58
C LEU A 372 -12.54 9.59 -1.71
N ARG A 373 -12.57 9.18 -2.99
CA ARG A 373 -12.66 10.07 -4.14
C ARG A 373 -13.84 11.07 -4.07
N PRO A 374 -15.06 10.68 -3.68
CA PRO A 374 -16.18 11.64 -3.59
C PRO A 374 -15.92 12.77 -2.59
N ARG A 375 -15.16 12.51 -1.54
CA ARG A 375 -14.83 13.49 -0.50
C ARG A 375 -13.67 14.39 -0.90
N ALA A 376 -12.68 13.84 -1.60
CA ALA A 376 -11.52 14.60 -2.07
C ALA A 376 -11.83 15.53 -3.26
N ALA A 377 -12.90 15.25 -4.04
CA ALA A 377 -13.36 16.11 -5.13
C ALA A 377 -14.32 17.22 -4.66
N ALA A 378 -14.83 17.13 -3.43
CA ALA A 378 -15.74 18.10 -2.83
C ALA A 378 -15.03 19.08 -1.87
N ALA A 379 -13.75 18.83 -1.56
CA ALA A 379 -12.86 19.69 -0.77
C ALA A 379 -11.98 20.55 -1.68
#